data_17d658b725c37f0f22aba78fe5078630
#
_entry.id   17d658b725c37f0f22aba78fe5078630
#
_cell.length_a   1.000
_cell.length_b   1.000
_cell.length_c   1.000
_cell.angle_alpha   90.00
_cell.angle_beta   90.00
_cell.angle_gamma   90.00
#
_symmetry.space_group_name_H-M   'P 1'
#
loop_
_entity.id
_entity.type
_entity.pdbx_description
1 polymer ?
#
loop_
_entity_poly.entity_id
_entity_poly.type
_entity_poly.pdbx_seq_one_letter_code
_entity_poly.pdbx_strand_id
1 'polypeptide(L)'
;PELIPEGTIAADHGFKTISEATIERVKRVIQGYGDNPQPIDAGFKVFTLQKSAFPRADFAPDPDATEADQLAALKAFIADKEASLFNTLDAQAVRDEVLLKCGFQLDVQLTPIAEVTANQLYRARDQQTPPREAIVCFDSHLDTTTLEWLRQQKGQRVIVLEAALDTTGKWNLHHQLGDGLVVF
;
A
#
# COMPACT_ATOMS: atom_id res chain seq x y z
N PRO A 1 -5.74 -20.15 0.85
CA PRO A 1 -7.09 -20.40 0.33
C PRO A 1 -7.42 -21.89 0.40
N GLU A 2 -8.68 -22.20 0.73
CA GLU A 2 -9.13 -23.59 0.83
C GLU A 2 -9.27 -24.18 -0.57
N LEU A 3 -8.70 -25.38 -0.76
CA LEU A 3 -8.71 -26.08 -2.03
C LEU A 3 -10.07 -26.72 -2.30
N ILE A 4 -10.48 -26.74 -3.56
CA ILE A 4 -11.68 -27.44 -4.01
C ILE A 4 -11.29 -28.92 -4.23
N PRO A 5 -12.05 -29.88 -3.63
CA PRO A 5 -11.79 -31.31 -3.84
C PRO A 5 -12.01 -31.70 -5.31
N GLU A 6 -11.16 -32.62 -5.78
CA GLU A 6 -11.34 -33.24 -7.12
C GLU A 6 -12.69 -33.96 -7.23
N GLY A 7 -13.25 -34.00 -8.43
CA GLY A 7 -14.55 -34.64 -8.68
C GLY A 7 -15.77 -33.82 -8.26
N THR A 8 -15.59 -32.55 -7.86
CA THR A 8 -16.69 -31.63 -7.63
C THR A 8 -17.02 -30.83 -8.89
N ILE A 9 -18.27 -30.38 -9.03
CA ILE A 9 -18.73 -29.54 -10.15
C ILE A 9 -17.83 -28.28 -10.30
N ALA A 10 -17.39 -27.71 -9.20
CA ALA A 10 -16.51 -26.54 -9.23
C ALA A 10 -15.11 -26.86 -9.79
N ALA A 11 -14.57 -28.03 -9.46
CA ALA A 11 -13.31 -28.52 -10.04
C ALA A 11 -13.44 -28.79 -11.55
N ASP A 12 -14.56 -29.38 -11.97
CA ASP A 12 -14.87 -29.63 -13.40
C ASP A 12 -14.97 -28.32 -14.20
N HIS A 13 -15.37 -27.22 -13.56
CA HIS A 13 -15.35 -25.87 -14.14
C HIS A 13 -14.00 -25.16 -14.06
N GLY A 14 -12.96 -25.83 -13.60
CA GLY A 14 -11.57 -25.35 -13.58
C GLY A 14 -11.19 -24.49 -12.36
N PHE A 15 -12.06 -24.39 -11.35
CA PHE A 15 -11.74 -23.68 -10.11
C PHE A 15 -10.86 -24.54 -9.20
N LYS A 16 -9.77 -23.95 -8.69
CA LYS A 16 -8.84 -24.62 -7.79
C LYS A 16 -9.12 -24.32 -6.33
N THR A 17 -9.68 -23.15 -6.05
CA THR A 17 -9.94 -22.68 -4.69
C THR A 17 -11.38 -22.18 -4.53
N ILE A 18 -11.91 -22.25 -3.31
CA ILE A 18 -13.22 -21.69 -2.96
C ILE A 18 -13.27 -20.18 -3.24
N SER A 19 -12.14 -19.49 -3.02
CA SER A 19 -12.03 -18.05 -3.30
C SER A 19 -12.24 -17.74 -4.79
N GLU A 20 -11.62 -18.53 -5.71
CA GLU A 20 -11.81 -18.35 -7.15
C GLU A 20 -13.28 -18.53 -7.57
N ALA A 21 -13.93 -19.60 -7.08
CA ALA A 21 -15.33 -19.83 -7.34
C ALA A 21 -16.24 -18.71 -6.79
N THR A 22 -15.90 -18.16 -5.61
CA THR A 22 -16.62 -17.05 -4.99
C THR A 22 -16.47 -15.76 -5.79
N ILE A 23 -15.25 -15.43 -6.21
CA ILE A 23 -14.96 -14.27 -7.06
C ILE A 23 -15.76 -14.33 -8.37
N GLU A 24 -15.77 -15.51 -9.00
CA GLU A 24 -16.52 -15.70 -10.25
C GLU A 24 -18.04 -15.55 -10.05
N ARG A 25 -18.57 -16.09 -8.95
CA ARG A 25 -19.99 -15.93 -8.60
C ARG A 25 -20.36 -14.45 -8.43
N VAL A 26 -19.55 -13.68 -7.71
CA VAL A 26 -19.79 -12.24 -7.49
C VAL A 26 -19.72 -11.49 -8.81
N LYS A 27 -18.73 -11.79 -9.68
CA LYS A 27 -18.64 -11.19 -11.02
C LYS A 27 -19.90 -11.44 -11.84
N ARG A 28 -20.40 -12.67 -11.86
CA ARG A 28 -21.62 -13.03 -12.62
C ARG A 28 -22.85 -12.30 -12.08
N VAL A 29 -22.99 -12.16 -10.77
CA VAL A 29 -24.09 -11.41 -10.16
C VAL A 29 -24.05 -9.93 -10.61
N ILE A 30 -22.84 -9.31 -10.59
CA ILE A 30 -22.67 -7.91 -11.02
C ILE A 30 -22.96 -7.74 -12.51
N GLN A 31 -22.51 -8.67 -13.34
CA GLN A 31 -22.70 -8.61 -14.80
C GLN A 31 -24.12 -8.97 -15.26
N GLY A 32 -24.92 -9.55 -14.38
CA GLY A 32 -26.23 -10.13 -14.69
C GLY A 32 -26.09 -11.59 -15.15
N TYR A 33 -26.80 -12.51 -14.48
CA TYR A 33 -26.76 -13.92 -14.77
C TYR A 33 -28.06 -14.64 -14.38
N GLY A 34 -28.49 -15.61 -15.17
CA GLY A 34 -29.67 -16.42 -14.90
C GLY A 34 -30.97 -15.61 -14.89
N ASP A 35 -31.71 -15.72 -13.81
CA ASP A 35 -33.02 -15.06 -13.67
C ASP A 35 -32.91 -13.55 -13.44
N ASN A 36 -31.70 -13.03 -13.21
CA ASN A 36 -31.44 -11.60 -13.05
C ASN A 36 -30.42 -11.09 -14.09
N PRO A 37 -30.82 -10.95 -15.34
CA PRO A 37 -29.92 -10.61 -16.45
C PRO A 37 -29.47 -9.15 -16.49
N GLN A 38 -30.00 -8.30 -15.60
CA GLN A 38 -29.63 -6.89 -15.58
C GLN A 38 -28.33 -6.68 -14.80
N PRO A 39 -27.33 -5.99 -15.36
CA PRO A 39 -26.13 -5.60 -14.65
C PRO A 39 -26.44 -4.71 -13.46
N ILE A 40 -25.67 -4.88 -12.37
CA ILE A 40 -25.75 -4.04 -11.19
C ILE A 40 -24.56 -3.07 -11.25
N ASP A 41 -24.80 -1.78 -11.02
CA ASP A 41 -23.74 -0.77 -10.87
C ASP A 41 -23.03 -0.96 -9.52
N ALA A 42 -22.16 -1.96 -9.47
CA ALA A 42 -21.39 -2.33 -8.30
C ALA A 42 -20.00 -2.86 -8.70
N GLY A 43 -19.11 -2.87 -7.74
CA GLY A 43 -17.75 -3.43 -7.89
C GLY A 43 -17.29 -4.06 -6.58
N PHE A 44 -16.20 -4.81 -6.65
CA PHE A 44 -15.52 -5.33 -5.46
C PHE A 44 -14.01 -5.37 -5.69
N LYS A 45 -13.27 -5.35 -4.59
CA LYS A 45 -11.81 -5.53 -4.59
C LYS A 45 -11.46 -6.85 -3.90
N VAL A 46 -10.44 -7.52 -4.40
CA VAL A 46 -9.90 -8.75 -3.81
C VAL A 46 -8.55 -8.44 -3.20
N PHE A 47 -8.39 -8.78 -1.94
CA PHE A 47 -7.14 -8.59 -1.21
C PHE A 47 -6.61 -9.94 -0.72
N THR A 48 -5.29 -10.07 -0.71
CA THR A 48 -4.58 -11.19 -0.10
C THR A 48 -3.75 -10.70 1.08
N LEU A 49 -3.73 -11.50 2.17
CA LEU A 49 -2.85 -11.20 3.29
C LEU A 49 -1.41 -11.54 2.91
N GLN A 50 -0.53 -10.58 3.12
CA GLN A 50 0.90 -10.72 2.92
C GLN A 50 1.65 -10.29 4.20
N LYS A 51 2.93 -10.67 4.30
CA LYS A 51 3.80 -10.10 5.33
C LYS A 51 3.96 -8.61 5.07
N SER A 52 4.09 -7.83 6.16
CA SER A 52 4.35 -6.39 6.05
C SER A 52 5.62 -6.12 5.26
N ALA A 53 5.55 -5.12 4.38
CA ALA A 53 6.70 -4.57 3.65
C ALA A 53 7.66 -3.82 4.57
N PHE A 54 7.15 -3.34 5.70
CA PHE A 54 7.93 -2.57 6.66
C PHE A 54 8.53 -3.51 7.71
N PRO A 55 9.85 -3.56 7.85
CA PRO A 55 10.50 -4.40 8.85
C PRO A 55 10.08 -3.95 10.25
N ARG A 56 10.02 -4.88 11.19
CA ARG A 56 9.79 -4.54 12.59
C ARG A 56 10.88 -3.59 13.07
N ALA A 57 10.47 -2.55 13.79
CA ALA A 57 11.40 -1.55 14.31
C ALA A 57 12.14 -2.00 15.58
N ASP A 58 11.62 -3.04 16.22
CA ASP A 58 12.06 -3.57 17.50
C ASP A 58 13.12 -4.67 17.29
N PHE A 59 14.37 -4.27 17.35
CA PHE A 59 15.46 -5.20 17.57
C PHE A 59 15.65 -5.40 19.08
N ALA A 60 15.43 -6.61 19.57
CA ALA A 60 15.76 -6.97 20.95
C ALA A 60 16.97 -7.92 20.91
N PRO A 61 18.14 -7.51 21.44
CA PRO A 61 19.26 -8.41 21.59
C PRO A 61 18.90 -9.55 22.56
N ASP A 62 19.37 -10.77 22.27
CA ASP A 62 19.23 -11.90 23.18
C ASP A 62 20.23 -11.72 24.33
N PRO A 63 19.79 -11.54 25.59
CA PRO A 63 20.70 -11.32 26.72
C PRO A 63 21.62 -12.53 27.02
N ASP A 64 21.22 -13.72 26.56
CA ASP A 64 21.98 -14.96 26.78
C ASP A 64 22.94 -15.27 25.62
N ALA A 65 22.92 -14.51 24.53
CA ALA A 65 23.80 -14.69 23.37
C ALA A 65 25.18 -14.05 23.59
N THR A 66 26.20 -14.59 22.93
CA THR A 66 27.53 -13.99 22.95
C THR A 66 27.53 -12.65 22.20
N GLU A 67 28.50 -11.76 22.52
CA GLU A 67 28.65 -10.46 21.84
C GLU A 67 28.78 -10.62 20.31
N ALA A 68 29.51 -11.66 19.87
CA ALA A 68 29.66 -11.97 18.45
C ALA A 68 28.33 -12.35 17.78
N ASP A 69 27.49 -13.14 18.46
CA ASP A 69 26.18 -13.55 17.96
C ASP A 69 25.19 -12.38 17.94
N GLN A 70 25.22 -11.53 18.97
CA GLN A 70 24.40 -10.30 19.02
C GLN A 70 24.77 -9.33 17.89
N LEU A 71 26.07 -9.17 17.61
CA LEU A 71 26.53 -8.34 16.50
C LEU A 71 26.13 -8.92 15.14
N ALA A 72 26.21 -10.23 14.99
CA ALA A 72 25.73 -10.91 13.77
C ALA A 72 24.23 -10.75 13.56
N ALA A 73 23.44 -10.92 14.64
CA ALA A 73 21.99 -10.73 14.60
C ALA A 73 21.61 -9.27 14.26
N LEU A 74 22.31 -8.27 14.82
CA LEU A 74 22.10 -6.87 14.49
C LEU A 74 22.42 -6.58 13.02
N LYS A 75 23.53 -7.10 12.49
CA LYS A 75 23.89 -6.94 11.07
C LYS A 75 22.85 -7.57 10.16
N ALA A 76 22.37 -8.77 10.50
CA ALA A 76 21.31 -9.45 9.74
C ALA A 76 20.00 -8.65 9.76
N PHE A 77 19.64 -8.08 10.91
CA PHE A 77 18.46 -7.23 11.07
C PHE A 77 18.56 -5.94 10.23
N ILE A 78 19.74 -5.30 10.21
CA ILE A 78 19.97 -4.10 9.37
C ILE A 78 19.88 -4.46 7.88
N ALA A 79 20.51 -5.55 7.46
CA ALA A 79 20.47 -6.01 6.07
C ALA A 79 19.05 -6.39 5.62
N ASP A 80 18.25 -7.02 6.49
CA ASP A 80 16.84 -7.32 6.22
C ASP A 80 16.00 -6.03 6.06
N LYS A 81 16.27 -5.01 6.87
CA LYS A 81 15.65 -3.68 6.72
C LYS A 81 15.99 -3.02 5.40
N GLU A 82 17.25 -3.04 4.99
CA GLU A 82 17.69 -2.45 3.73
C GLU A 82 17.12 -3.19 2.51
N ALA A 83 17.00 -4.52 2.60
CA ALA A 83 16.49 -5.35 1.51
C ALA A 83 14.96 -5.31 1.36
N SER A 84 14.22 -5.12 2.46
CA SER A 84 12.77 -5.34 2.47
C SER A 84 11.95 -4.20 1.84
N LEU A 85 12.45 -2.96 1.85
CA LEU A 85 11.64 -1.80 1.45
C LEU A 85 11.47 -1.65 -0.07
N PHE A 86 12.37 -2.15 -0.91
CA PHE A 86 12.34 -1.81 -2.35
C PHE A 86 12.67 -2.95 -3.32
N ASN A 87 13.17 -4.10 -2.87
CA ASN A 87 13.73 -5.10 -3.79
C ASN A 87 12.90 -6.36 -4.03
N THR A 88 11.85 -6.63 -3.25
CA THR A 88 11.11 -7.91 -3.32
C THR A 88 9.59 -7.79 -3.29
N LEU A 89 9.02 -6.60 -3.13
CA LEU A 89 7.59 -6.43 -2.92
C LEU A 89 6.93 -5.74 -4.11
N ASP A 90 5.73 -6.21 -4.44
CA ASP A 90 4.85 -5.53 -5.37
C ASP A 90 4.62 -4.08 -4.90
N ALA A 91 4.95 -3.11 -5.75
CA ALA A 91 4.74 -1.68 -5.46
C ALA A 91 3.29 -1.37 -5.04
N GLN A 92 2.33 -2.15 -5.53
CA GLN A 92 0.94 -2.04 -5.14
C GLN A 92 0.72 -2.47 -3.68
N ALA A 93 1.37 -3.55 -3.24
CA ALA A 93 1.26 -4.03 -1.85
C ALA A 93 1.85 -3.01 -0.87
N VAL A 94 3.00 -2.40 -1.19
CA VAL A 94 3.60 -1.32 -0.39
C VAL A 94 2.66 -0.13 -0.29
N ARG A 95 2.09 0.31 -1.41
CA ARG A 95 1.14 1.41 -1.46
C ARG A 95 -0.09 1.16 -0.59
N ASP A 96 -0.69 -0.02 -0.73
CA ASP A 96 -1.89 -0.39 0.00
C ASP A 96 -1.60 -0.48 1.52
N GLU A 97 -0.43 -1.00 1.91
CA GLU A 97 0.01 -1.03 3.32
C GLU A 97 0.25 0.38 3.88
N VAL A 98 0.92 1.27 3.15
CA VAL A 98 1.13 2.67 3.57
C VAL A 98 -0.20 3.37 3.79
N LEU A 99 -1.14 3.23 2.86
CA LEU A 99 -2.47 3.84 2.98
C LEU A 99 -3.22 3.30 4.20
N LEU A 100 -3.20 1.98 4.44
CA LEU A 100 -3.80 1.38 5.63
C LEU A 100 -3.16 1.89 6.92
N LYS A 101 -1.82 1.97 6.99
CA LYS A 101 -1.10 2.53 8.15
C LYS A 101 -1.41 4.01 8.37
N CYS A 102 -1.68 4.76 7.29
CA CYS A 102 -2.17 6.13 7.35
C CYS A 102 -3.65 6.24 7.75
N GLY A 103 -4.33 5.10 7.92
CA GLY A 103 -5.71 4.99 8.39
C GLY A 103 -6.76 5.12 7.30
N PHE A 104 -6.38 5.01 6.02
CA PHE A 104 -7.35 4.87 4.93
C PHE A 104 -8.01 3.50 4.96
N GLN A 105 -9.24 3.42 4.48
CA GLN A 105 -9.92 2.15 4.28
C GLN A 105 -9.48 1.47 2.96
N LEU A 106 -9.76 0.18 2.83
CA LEU A 106 -9.40 -0.59 1.64
C LEU A 106 -10.13 -0.14 0.36
N ASP A 107 -11.21 0.62 0.49
CA ASP A 107 -11.97 1.19 -0.62
C ASP A 107 -11.40 2.52 -1.14
N VAL A 108 -10.26 2.98 -0.59
CA VAL A 108 -9.59 4.21 -1.00
C VAL A 108 -9.47 4.30 -2.52
N GLN A 109 -9.84 5.46 -3.05
CA GLN A 109 -9.70 5.79 -4.46
C GLN A 109 -8.46 6.66 -4.65
N LEU A 110 -7.68 6.34 -5.69
CA LEU A 110 -6.51 7.09 -6.10
C LEU A 110 -6.78 7.75 -7.44
N THR A 111 -6.85 9.08 -7.44
CA THR A 111 -7.03 9.87 -8.66
C THR A 111 -5.70 10.53 -9.01
N PRO A 112 -5.15 10.29 -10.23
CA PRO A 112 -3.91 10.92 -10.66
C PRO A 112 -4.01 12.46 -10.64
N ILE A 113 -2.93 13.12 -10.22
CA ILE A 113 -2.78 14.57 -10.26
C ILE A 113 -1.98 14.92 -11.52
N ALA A 114 -2.61 15.57 -12.48
CA ALA A 114 -2.03 15.85 -13.80
C ALA A 114 -1.17 17.13 -13.84
N GLU A 115 -1.26 17.98 -12.82
CA GLU A 115 -0.54 19.26 -12.76
C GLU A 115 0.98 19.09 -12.61
N VAL A 116 1.42 17.93 -12.12
CA VAL A 116 2.83 17.58 -11.95
C VAL A 116 3.10 16.29 -12.71
N THR A 117 3.99 16.37 -13.70
CA THR A 117 4.30 15.23 -14.58
C THR A 117 5.65 14.58 -14.29
N ALA A 118 6.49 15.22 -13.46
CA ALA A 118 7.82 14.70 -13.11
C ALA A 118 7.77 13.49 -12.18
N ASN A 119 6.71 13.38 -11.36
CA ASN A 119 6.45 12.26 -10.48
C ASN A 119 4.99 11.79 -10.58
N GLN A 120 4.73 10.57 -10.14
CA GLN A 120 3.38 10.02 -10.07
C GLN A 120 2.71 10.42 -8.76
N LEU A 121 1.95 11.49 -8.81
CA LEU A 121 1.16 11.98 -7.68
C LEU A 121 -0.29 11.54 -7.79
N TYR A 122 -0.87 11.19 -6.65
CA TYR A 122 -2.29 10.81 -6.56
C TYR A 122 -2.97 11.56 -5.43
N ARG A 123 -4.24 11.89 -5.64
CA ARG A 123 -5.16 12.26 -4.56
C ARG A 123 -5.83 11.01 -4.05
N ALA A 124 -5.51 10.61 -2.82
CA ALA A 124 -6.16 9.51 -2.12
C ALA A 124 -7.39 10.02 -1.39
N ARG A 125 -8.52 9.34 -1.55
CA ARG A 125 -9.77 9.64 -0.83
C ARG A 125 -10.50 8.34 -0.52
N ASP A 126 -10.93 8.16 0.72
CA ASP A 126 -11.81 7.07 1.13
C ASP A 126 -13.27 7.52 1.27
N GLN A 127 -14.16 6.57 1.60
CA GLN A 127 -15.59 6.83 1.75
C GLN A 127 -16.02 7.00 3.21
N GLN A 128 -15.08 7.20 4.13
CA GLN A 128 -15.41 7.47 5.54
C GLN A 128 -16.21 8.78 5.68
N THR A 129 -16.85 8.95 6.83
CA THR A 129 -17.58 10.18 7.13
C THR A 129 -17.01 10.78 8.42
N PRO A 130 -16.28 11.91 8.36
CA PRO A 130 -15.84 12.63 7.15
C PRO A 130 -14.81 11.84 6.33
N PRO A 131 -14.74 12.07 5.00
CA PRO A 131 -13.77 11.38 4.15
C PRO A 131 -12.35 11.78 4.51
N ARG A 132 -11.44 10.80 4.46
CA ARG A 132 -10.02 11.05 4.65
C ARG A 132 -9.39 11.32 3.29
N GLU A 133 -8.62 12.39 3.21
CA GLU A 133 -7.96 12.80 1.98
C GLU A 133 -6.46 13.03 2.22
N ALA A 134 -5.64 12.70 1.21
CA ALA A 134 -4.23 13.01 1.18
C ALA A 134 -3.70 13.09 -0.26
N ILE A 135 -2.61 13.82 -0.44
CA ILE A 135 -1.76 13.73 -1.63
C ILE A 135 -0.72 12.67 -1.35
N VAL A 136 -0.54 11.70 -2.26
CA VAL A 136 0.40 10.60 -2.07
C VAL A 136 1.35 10.47 -3.25
N CYS A 137 2.62 10.17 -2.96
CA CYS A 137 3.64 9.80 -3.94
C CYS A 137 4.43 8.61 -3.42
N PHE A 138 4.53 7.57 -4.25
CA PHE A 138 5.23 6.33 -3.94
C PHE A 138 6.53 6.17 -4.74
N ASP A 139 6.95 7.21 -5.46
CA ASP A 139 8.22 7.21 -6.17
C ASP A 139 9.39 7.24 -5.17
N SER A 140 10.48 6.56 -5.51
CA SER A 140 11.69 6.52 -4.69
C SER A 140 12.55 7.79 -4.76
N HIS A 141 12.18 8.74 -5.64
CA HIS A 141 12.84 10.02 -5.79
C HIS A 141 11.82 11.08 -6.15
N LEU A 142 11.89 12.25 -5.52
CA LEU A 142 11.05 13.40 -5.84
C LEU A 142 11.86 14.44 -6.63
N ASP A 143 11.34 14.81 -7.79
CA ASP A 143 11.90 15.91 -8.59
C ASP A 143 11.71 17.26 -7.90
N THR A 144 12.58 18.21 -8.19
CA THR A 144 12.55 19.55 -7.63
C THR A 144 11.23 20.27 -7.90
N THR A 145 10.66 20.11 -9.09
CA THR A 145 9.37 20.71 -9.46
C THR A 145 8.22 20.13 -8.65
N THR A 146 8.26 18.82 -8.36
CA THR A 146 7.31 18.14 -7.48
C THR A 146 7.42 18.65 -6.04
N LEU A 147 8.65 18.79 -5.53
CA LEU A 147 8.89 19.32 -4.20
C LEU A 147 8.37 20.76 -4.04
N GLU A 148 8.57 21.61 -5.06
CA GLU A 148 8.06 22.98 -5.06
C GLU A 148 6.53 23.01 -5.07
N TRP A 149 5.90 22.15 -5.85
CA TRP A 149 4.45 22.03 -5.90
C TRP A 149 3.88 21.52 -4.57
N LEU A 150 4.50 20.49 -3.96
CA LEU A 150 4.08 19.96 -2.66
C LEU A 150 4.17 21.00 -1.54
N ARG A 151 5.19 21.87 -1.55
CA ARG A 151 5.33 22.97 -0.57
C ARG A 151 4.16 23.95 -0.58
N GLN A 152 3.44 24.05 -1.68
CA GLN A 152 2.29 24.94 -1.82
C GLN A 152 1.00 24.32 -1.27
N GLN A 153 0.98 23.00 -0.98
CA GLN A 153 -0.21 22.27 -0.52
C GLN A 153 -0.47 22.42 0.99
N LYS A 154 -0.40 23.64 1.49
CA LYS A 154 -0.61 23.95 2.91
C LYS A 154 -1.99 23.48 3.40
N GLY A 155 -2.03 22.86 4.56
CA GLY A 155 -3.26 22.34 5.16
C GLY A 155 -3.75 21.01 4.57
N GLN A 156 -3.08 20.47 3.56
CA GLN A 156 -3.35 19.14 3.05
C GLN A 156 -2.40 18.11 3.70
N ARG A 157 -2.87 16.87 3.80
CA ARG A 157 -2.04 15.75 4.20
C ARG A 157 -1.26 15.26 2.99
N VAL A 158 0.07 15.13 3.15
CA VAL A 158 0.99 14.68 2.10
C VAL A 158 1.72 13.44 2.62
N ILE A 159 1.68 12.35 1.87
CA ILE A 159 2.31 11.07 2.20
C ILE A 159 3.36 10.77 1.15
N VAL A 160 4.61 10.60 1.56
CA VAL A 160 5.74 10.30 0.67
C VAL A 160 6.64 9.25 1.32
N LEU A 161 7.43 8.56 0.49
CA LEU A 161 8.41 7.60 0.98
C LEU A 161 9.64 8.33 1.54
N GLU A 162 10.23 7.80 2.62
CA GLU A 162 11.45 8.37 3.21
C GLU A 162 12.62 8.37 2.23
N ALA A 163 12.75 7.30 1.44
CA ALA A 163 13.77 7.18 0.41
C ALA A 163 13.67 8.24 -0.69
N ALA A 164 12.50 8.86 -0.87
CA ALA A 164 12.28 9.90 -1.88
C ALA A 164 12.81 11.28 -1.48
N LEU A 165 13.17 11.47 -0.21
CA LEU A 165 13.56 12.76 0.35
C LEU A 165 14.99 12.70 0.91
N ASP A 166 15.80 13.68 0.55
CA ASP A 166 17.00 14.00 1.33
C ASP A 166 16.63 14.75 2.61
N THR A 167 17.59 14.89 3.50
CA THR A 167 17.42 15.58 4.80
C THR A 167 16.90 17.01 4.60
N THR A 168 17.40 17.72 3.60
CA THR A 168 17.01 19.11 3.29
C THR A 168 15.58 19.18 2.77
N GLY A 169 15.21 18.30 1.85
CA GLY A 169 13.86 18.20 1.31
C GLY A 169 12.83 17.86 2.39
N LYS A 170 13.15 16.89 3.26
CA LYS A 170 12.32 16.49 4.39
C LYS A 170 12.09 17.67 5.34
N TRP A 171 13.17 18.37 5.73
CA TRP A 171 13.08 19.54 6.60
C TRP A 171 12.23 20.67 5.97
N ASN A 172 12.49 20.99 4.72
CA ASN A 172 11.76 22.04 4.01
C ASN A 172 10.28 21.75 3.84
N LEU A 173 9.92 20.49 3.50
CA LEU A 173 8.52 20.08 3.43
C LEU A 173 7.85 20.12 4.80
N HIS A 174 8.52 19.61 5.84
CA HIS A 174 7.98 19.64 7.20
C HIS A 174 7.76 21.08 7.69
N HIS A 175 8.65 22.01 7.37
CA HIS A 175 8.49 23.42 7.73
C HIS A 175 7.26 24.07 7.10
N GLN A 176 6.86 23.63 5.88
CA GLN A 176 5.72 24.18 5.16
C GLN A 176 4.39 23.47 5.47
N LEU A 177 4.43 22.16 5.65
CA LEU A 177 3.25 21.30 5.81
C LEU A 177 2.95 20.95 7.28
N GLY A 178 3.94 21.11 8.18
CA GLY A 178 3.80 20.74 9.59
C GLY A 178 3.39 19.28 9.77
N ASP A 179 2.39 19.05 10.62
CA ASP A 179 1.82 17.72 10.90
C ASP A 179 1.09 17.09 9.70
N GLY A 180 0.89 17.86 8.63
CA GLY A 180 0.33 17.34 7.38
C GLY A 180 1.30 16.45 6.61
N LEU A 181 2.61 16.53 6.86
CA LEU A 181 3.60 15.67 6.20
C LEU A 181 3.72 14.33 6.93
N VAL A 182 3.53 13.25 6.20
CA VAL A 182 3.74 11.87 6.65
C VAL A 182 4.81 11.24 5.77
N VAL A 183 5.88 10.76 6.39
CA VAL A 183 7.03 10.14 5.72
C VAL A 183 7.12 8.68 6.17
N PHE A 184 7.19 7.74 5.21
CA PHE A 184 7.25 6.30 5.44
C PHE A 184 8.56 5.71 4.93
#